data_85bce7f9c86313e4aeda35ed34237724
#
_entry.id   85bce7f9c86313e4aeda35ed34237724
#
_cell.length_a   1.000
_cell.length_b   1.000
_cell.length_c   1.000
_cell.angle_alpha   90.00
_cell.angle_beta   90.00
_cell.angle_gamma   90.00
#
_symmetry.space_group_name_H-M   'P 1'
#
loop_
_entity.id
_entity.type
_entity.pdbx_description
1 polymer ?
#
loop_
_entity_poly.entity_id
_entity_poly.type
_entity_poly.pdbx_seq_one_letter_code
_entity_poly.pdbx_strand_id
1 'polypeptide(L)'
;PTMAHVKDGWQVNDEWYLFTRFQDQSMHILALLDPGAERTLQDKYNVPNYPVIWCSAPGKGRVFYNAMGHREDVWENAEFQAMFSDAMTWTKGEGEADAAPNWAEAAPADLDPVSGAARVAAAAENNLPAK
;
A
#
# COMPACT_ATOMS: atom_id res chain seq x y z
N PRO A 1 -7.59 -8.73 -10.80
CA PRO A 1 -6.76 -9.13 -11.94
C PRO A 1 -5.31 -8.69 -11.77
N THR A 2 -5.07 -7.45 -11.33
CA THR A 2 -3.72 -6.86 -11.24
C THR A 2 -2.75 -7.61 -10.33
N MET A 3 -3.24 -8.35 -9.34
CA MET A 3 -2.43 -9.13 -8.39
C MET A 3 -2.42 -10.63 -8.66
N ALA A 4 -3.06 -11.11 -9.72
CA ALA A 4 -3.24 -12.56 -9.95
C ALA A 4 -1.92 -13.33 -10.14
N HIS A 5 -0.86 -12.67 -10.56
CA HIS A 5 0.47 -13.24 -10.78
C HIS A 5 1.47 -12.96 -9.65
N VAL A 6 1.08 -12.14 -8.68
CA VAL A 6 1.91 -11.84 -7.52
C VAL A 6 1.65 -12.88 -6.43
N LYS A 7 2.72 -13.48 -5.92
CA LYS A 7 2.64 -14.49 -4.85
C LYS A 7 2.72 -13.84 -3.48
N ASP A 8 2.06 -14.45 -2.50
CA ASP A 8 2.23 -14.07 -1.10
C ASP A 8 3.72 -14.13 -0.71
N GLY A 9 4.15 -13.13 0.05
CA GLY A 9 5.54 -13.01 0.46
C GLY A 9 6.47 -12.48 -0.64
N TRP A 10 5.94 -11.87 -1.69
CA TRP A 10 6.75 -11.17 -2.68
C TRP A 10 7.63 -10.11 -2.01
N GLN A 11 8.93 -10.17 -2.27
CA GLN A 11 9.92 -9.29 -1.65
C GLN A 11 10.40 -8.25 -2.67
N VAL A 12 10.29 -6.99 -2.30
CA VAL A 12 10.73 -5.86 -3.12
C VAL A 12 11.52 -4.91 -2.23
N ASN A 13 12.67 -4.47 -2.72
CA ASN A 13 13.44 -3.41 -2.10
C ASN A 13 13.09 -2.09 -2.78
N ASP A 14 12.45 -1.17 -2.04
CA ASP A 14 12.06 0.14 -2.55
C ASP A 14 12.07 1.19 -1.43
N GLU A 15 11.78 2.44 -1.73
CA GLU A 15 11.52 3.47 -0.74
C GLU A 15 10.04 3.42 -0.34
N TRP A 16 9.75 2.95 0.88
CA TRP A 16 8.38 2.78 1.34
C TRP A 16 7.87 4.01 2.08
N TYR A 17 6.75 4.55 1.61
CA TYR A 17 6.06 5.65 2.27
C TYR A 17 5.20 5.15 3.42
N LEU A 18 5.24 5.87 4.53
CA LEU A 18 4.33 5.71 5.65
C LEU A 18 3.20 6.72 5.52
N PHE A 19 1.96 6.24 5.57
CA PHE A 19 0.79 7.09 5.45
C PHE A 19 0.34 7.58 6.82
N THR A 20 -0.05 8.85 6.89
CA THR A 20 -0.59 9.45 8.10
C THR A 20 -2.06 9.11 8.31
N ARG A 21 -2.76 8.69 7.26
CA ARG A 21 -4.18 8.32 7.31
C ARG A 21 -4.53 7.44 6.11
N PHE A 22 -5.38 6.44 6.36
CA PHE A 22 -6.02 5.63 5.34
C PHE A 22 -7.51 5.98 5.21
N GLN A 23 -8.06 5.87 4.00
CA GLN A 23 -9.49 6.05 3.72
C GLN A 23 -10.17 4.68 3.64
N ASP A 24 -10.31 4.02 4.79
CA ASP A 24 -10.84 2.67 4.95
C ASP A 24 -12.13 2.41 4.18
N GLN A 25 -13.05 3.40 4.17
CA GLN A 25 -14.36 3.29 3.54
C GLN A 25 -14.35 3.32 2.01
N SER A 26 -13.20 3.59 1.40
CA SER A 26 -13.08 3.69 -0.07
C SER A 26 -11.98 2.81 -0.67
N MET A 27 -11.20 2.15 0.18
CA MET A 27 -10.05 1.35 -0.27
C MET A 27 -10.43 -0.11 -0.45
N HIS A 28 -10.15 -0.66 -1.62
CA HIS A 28 -10.02 -2.09 -1.84
C HIS A 28 -8.55 -2.46 -1.80
N ILE A 29 -8.11 -2.98 -0.65
CA ILE A 29 -6.71 -3.32 -0.38
C ILE A 29 -6.34 -4.54 -1.23
N LEU A 30 -5.24 -4.44 -1.95
CA LEU A 30 -4.69 -5.49 -2.82
C LEU A 30 -3.41 -6.08 -2.24
N ALA A 31 -2.59 -5.26 -1.56
CA ALA A 31 -1.41 -5.74 -0.87
C ALA A 31 -1.10 -4.91 0.37
N LEU A 32 -0.58 -5.60 1.38
CA LEU A 32 -0.02 -5.03 2.59
C LEU A 32 1.51 -5.14 2.54
N LEU A 33 2.20 -4.12 3.00
CA LEU A 33 3.62 -4.21 3.31
C LEU A 33 3.80 -4.81 4.71
N ASP A 34 4.65 -5.83 4.79
CA ASP A 34 5.27 -6.26 6.04
C ASP A 34 6.67 -5.64 6.10
N PRO A 35 6.95 -4.70 7.01
CA PRO A 35 8.29 -4.13 7.16
C PRO A 35 9.35 -5.15 7.59
N GLY A 36 8.98 -6.35 8.00
CA GLY A 36 9.90 -7.40 8.36
C GLY A 36 10.88 -6.96 9.47
N ALA A 37 12.17 -7.18 9.23
CA ALA A 37 13.23 -6.82 10.16
C ALA A 37 13.38 -5.31 10.40
N GLU A 38 12.94 -4.48 9.45
CA GLU A 38 13.02 -3.02 9.58
C GLU A 38 12.23 -2.48 10.77
N ARG A 39 11.20 -3.23 11.25
CA ARG A 39 10.47 -2.89 12.49
C ARG A 39 11.36 -2.71 13.69
N THR A 40 12.46 -3.47 13.76
CA THR A 40 13.41 -3.46 14.89
C THR A 40 14.62 -2.58 14.63
N LEU A 41 14.88 -2.23 13.38
CA LEU A 41 16.03 -1.43 12.98
C LEU A 41 15.72 0.07 12.93
N GLN A 42 14.46 0.42 12.65
CA GLN A 42 14.04 1.81 12.52
C GLN A 42 12.68 2.02 13.18
N ASP A 43 12.61 2.88 14.18
CA ASP A 43 11.37 3.17 14.94
C ASP A 43 10.19 3.56 14.03
N LYS A 44 10.44 4.24 12.93
CA LYS A 44 9.41 4.63 11.96
C LYS A 44 8.68 3.44 11.34
N TYR A 45 9.33 2.29 11.24
CA TYR A 45 8.73 1.06 10.70
C TYR A 45 8.19 0.11 11.78
N ASN A 46 8.23 0.51 13.05
CA ASN A 46 7.58 -0.23 14.13
C ASN A 46 6.06 0.00 14.11
N VAL A 47 5.44 -0.43 13.03
CA VAL A 47 4.01 -0.29 12.72
C VAL A 47 3.44 -1.64 12.28
N PRO A 48 2.12 -1.87 12.40
CA PRO A 48 1.47 -3.04 11.79
C PRO A 48 1.74 -3.13 10.29
N ASN A 49 1.46 -4.28 9.67
CA ASN A 49 1.38 -4.34 8.20
C ASN A 49 0.37 -3.31 7.72
N TYR A 50 0.68 -2.62 6.63
CA TYR A 50 -0.16 -1.54 6.14
C TYR A 50 -0.34 -1.56 4.62
N PRO A 51 -1.47 -1.03 4.11
CA PRO A 51 -1.75 -1.01 2.68
C PRO A 51 -0.71 -0.21 1.90
N VAL A 52 -0.17 -0.82 0.83
CA VAL A 52 0.75 -0.18 -0.12
C VAL A 52 0.27 -0.30 -1.55
N ILE A 53 -0.67 -1.21 -1.85
CA ILE A 53 -1.35 -1.30 -3.13
C ILE A 53 -2.85 -1.42 -2.86
N TRP A 54 -3.64 -0.57 -3.49
CA TRP A 54 -5.10 -0.61 -3.40
C TRP A 54 -5.75 -0.03 -4.65
N CYS A 55 -7.03 -0.32 -4.81
CA CYS A 55 -7.85 0.34 -5.80
C CYS A 55 -9.12 0.93 -5.18
N SER A 56 -9.80 1.77 -5.93
CA SER A 56 -11.11 2.30 -5.59
C SER A 56 -11.89 2.69 -6.85
N ALA A 57 -13.21 2.77 -6.72
CA ALA A 57 -14.11 3.15 -7.83
C ALA A 57 -14.99 4.35 -7.45
N PRO A 58 -14.43 5.57 -7.36
CA PRO A 58 -15.19 6.76 -6.99
C PRO A 58 -16.12 7.20 -8.15
N GLY A 59 -17.42 7.15 -7.92
CA GLY A 59 -18.45 7.49 -8.91
C GLY A 59 -18.36 6.57 -10.14
N LYS A 60 -17.98 7.12 -11.29
CA LYS A 60 -17.77 6.35 -12.55
C LYS A 60 -16.29 6.13 -12.86
N GLY A 61 -15.41 6.62 -12.02
CA GLY A 61 -13.97 6.51 -12.22
C GLY A 61 -13.38 5.23 -11.62
N ARG A 62 -12.13 4.95 -11.97
CA ARG A 62 -11.34 3.87 -11.39
C ARG A 62 -9.97 4.41 -11.03
N VAL A 63 -9.52 4.11 -9.82
CA VAL A 63 -8.21 4.54 -9.29
C VAL A 63 -7.45 3.30 -8.85
N PHE A 64 -6.22 3.19 -9.28
CA PHE A 64 -5.26 2.22 -8.78
C PHE A 64 -4.08 2.97 -8.17
N TYR A 65 -3.71 2.61 -6.96
CA TYR A 65 -2.55 3.15 -6.27
C TYR A 65 -1.54 2.06 -6.01
N ASN A 66 -0.27 2.40 -6.23
CA ASN A 66 0.87 1.55 -5.91
C ASN A 66 1.99 2.43 -5.34
N ALA A 67 2.48 2.08 -4.15
CA ALA A 67 3.52 2.84 -3.45
C ALA A 67 4.94 2.52 -3.95
N MET A 68 5.11 1.53 -4.85
CA MET A 68 6.40 1.17 -5.41
C MET A 68 6.79 2.04 -6.61
N GLY A 69 8.07 2.01 -6.98
CA GLY A 69 8.58 2.62 -8.21
C GLY A 69 9.56 3.76 -7.99
N HIS A 70 10.09 3.93 -6.76
CA HIS A 70 11.19 4.87 -6.51
C HIS A 70 12.50 4.37 -7.12
N ARG A 71 12.79 3.07 -6.98
CA ARG A 71 14.01 2.46 -7.48
C ARG A 71 13.89 2.04 -8.95
N GLU A 72 14.98 2.18 -9.70
CA GLU A 72 15.04 1.81 -11.12
C GLU A 72 14.84 0.31 -11.33
N ASP A 73 15.38 -0.55 -10.47
CA ASP A 73 15.28 -2.01 -10.56
C ASP A 73 13.85 -2.54 -10.33
N VAL A 74 12.99 -1.77 -9.66
CA VAL A 74 11.55 -2.10 -9.56
C VAL A 74 10.88 -2.05 -10.93
N TRP A 75 11.26 -1.10 -11.78
CA TRP A 75 10.72 -0.97 -13.14
C TRP A 75 11.17 -2.10 -14.08
N GLU A 76 12.27 -2.79 -13.76
CA GLU A 76 12.75 -3.97 -14.48
C GLU A 76 12.12 -5.28 -13.98
N ASN A 77 11.40 -5.23 -12.85
CA ASN A 77 10.75 -6.40 -12.26
C ASN A 77 9.52 -6.82 -13.06
N ALA A 78 9.46 -8.09 -13.49
CA ALA A 78 8.40 -8.59 -14.35
C ALA A 78 7.02 -8.59 -13.69
N GLU A 79 6.94 -8.90 -12.39
CA GLU A 79 5.69 -8.86 -11.62
C GLU A 79 5.17 -7.43 -11.50
N PHE A 80 6.05 -6.46 -11.26
CA PHE A 80 5.70 -5.04 -11.23
C PHE A 80 5.17 -4.56 -12.57
N GLN A 81 5.85 -4.90 -13.67
CA GLN A 81 5.45 -4.51 -15.03
C GLN A 81 4.08 -5.09 -15.40
N ALA A 82 3.86 -6.37 -15.09
CA ALA A 82 2.59 -7.02 -15.35
C ALA A 82 1.45 -6.38 -14.55
N MET A 83 1.66 -6.14 -13.25
CA MET A 83 0.71 -5.46 -12.38
C MET A 83 0.37 -4.06 -12.90
N PHE A 84 1.39 -3.30 -13.31
CA PHE A 84 1.21 -1.95 -13.84
C PHE A 84 0.41 -1.95 -15.14
N SER A 85 0.71 -2.87 -16.06
CA SER A 85 -0.03 -3.06 -17.32
C SER A 85 -1.50 -3.40 -17.07
N ASP A 86 -1.77 -4.33 -16.16
CA ASP A 86 -3.14 -4.71 -15.79
C ASP A 86 -3.90 -3.57 -15.12
N ALA A 87 -3.22 -2.81 -14.25
CA ALA A 87 -3.80 -1.64 -13.61
C ALA A 87 -4.18 -0.56 -14.63
N MET A 88 -3.33 -0.29 -15.62
CA MET A 88 -3.63 0.63 -16.71
C MET A 88 -4.84 0.16 -17.53
N THR A 89 -4.94 -1.13 -17.82
CA THR A 89 -6.06 -1.72 -18.55
C THR A 89 -7.36 -1.56 -17.75
N TRP A 90 -7.34 -1.91 -16.48
CA TRP A 90 -8.51 -1.78 -15.62
C TRP A 90 -8.94 -0.32 -15.43
N THR A 91 -8.01 0.62 -15.22
CA THR A 91 -8.35 2.04 -15.02
C THR A 91 -8.95 2.70 -16.25
N LYS A 92 -8.66 2.20 -17.45
CA LYS A 92 -9.32 2.62 -18.70
C LYS A 92 -10.75 2.09 -18.85
N GLY A 93 -11.21 1.25 -17.94
CA GLY A 93 -12.54 0.65 -17.99
C GLY A 93 -12.59 -0.72 -18.70
N GLU A 94 -11.44 -1.27 -19.06
CA GLU A 94 -11.34 -2.59 -19.66
C GLU A 94 -11.20 -3.66 -18.57
N GLY A 95 -11.96 -4.74 -18.69
CA GLY A 95 -11.99 -5.81 -17.68
C GLY A 95 -12.79 -5.46 -16.41
N GLU A 96 -13.19 -6.50 -15.70
CA GLU A 96 -13.94 -6.42 -14.46
C GLU A 96 -13.06 -6.83 -13.27
N ALA A 97 -13.16 -6.09 -12.18
CA ALA A 97 -12.55 -6.42 -10.90
C ALA A 97 -13.42 -5.89 -9.77
N ASP A 98 -13.42 -6.60 -8.65
CA ASP A 98 -14.00 -6.09 -7.42
C ASP A 98 -13.15 -4.92 -6.90
N ALA A 99 -13.80 -3.79 -6.67
CA ALA A 99 -13.22 -2.60 -6.07
C ALA A 99 -14.05 -2.12 -4.87
N ALA A 100 -14.96 -2.98 -4.36
CA ALA A 100 -15.69 -2.69 -3.13
C ALA A 100 -14.70 -2.59 -1.96
N PRO A 101 -14.88 -1.65 -1.03
CA PRO A 101 -14.02 -1.53 0.13
C PRO A 101 -13.95 -2.85 0.92
N ASN A 102 -12.74 -3.28 1.28
CA ASN A 102 -12.50 -4.55 1.98
C ASN A 102 -11.64 -4.36 3.25
N TRP A 103 -11.64 -3.17 3.82
CA TRP A 103 -10.81 -2.86 4.99
C TRP A 103 -11.01 -3.86 6.14
N ALA A 104 -12.26 -4.19 6.45
CA ALA A 104 -12.60 -5.06 7.57
C ALA A 104 -12.05 -6.50 7.43
N GLU A 105 -11.85 -6.95 6.18
CA GLU A 105 -11.36 -8.29 5.85
C GLU A 105 -9.85 -8.32 5.62
N ALA A 106 -9.30 -7.25 5.03
CA ALA A 106 -7.94 -7.24 4.51
C ALA A 106 -6.94 -6.53 5.43
N ALA A 107 -7.37 -5.48 6.15
CA ALA A 107 -6.47 -4.77 7.04
C ALA A 107 -6.20 -5.56 8.34
N PRO A 108 -4.96 -5.52 8.88
CA PRO A 108 -4.69 -6.10 10.19
C PRO A 108 -5.57 -5.47 11.28
N ALA A 109 -5.98 -6.28 12.25
CA ALA A 109 -6.87 -5.83 13.34
C ALA A 109 -6.26 -4.73 14.23
N ASP A 110 -4.93 -4.65 14.27
CA ASP A 110 -4.16 -3.65 15.00
C ASP A 110 -3.81 -2.40 14.15
N LEU A 111 -4.21 -2.37 12.87
CA LEU A 111 -4.11 -1.22 12.00
C LEU A 111 -5.43 -0.43 12.03
N ASP A 112 -5.43 0.67 12.75
CA ASP A 112 -6.55 1.62 12.76
C ASP A 112 -6.31 2.70 11.68
N PRO A 113 -7.27 2.98 10.79
CA PRO A 113 -7.13 4.02 9.78
C PRO A 113 -6.90 5.41 10.36
N VAL A 114 -7.32 5.64 11.60
CA VAL A 114 -7.10 6.91 12.33
C VAL A 114 -5.85 6.83 13.20
N SER A 115 -5.60 5.73 13.90
CA SER A 115 -4.46 5.58 14.83
C SER A 115 -3.15 5.22 14.14
N GLY A 116 -3.20 4.65 12.95
CA GLY A 116 -2.03 4.57 12.08
C GLY A 116 -1.41 5.96 11.85
N ALA A 117 -2.27 6.97 11.67
CA ALA A 117 -1.87 8.36 11.60
C ALA A 117 -1.23 8.89 12.92
N ALA A 118 -1.75 8.50 14.06
CA ALA A 118 -1.25 8.97 15.36
C ALA A 118 0.14 8.38 15.67
N ARG A 119 0.40 7.12 15.30
CA ARG A 119 1.72 6.48 15.50
C ARG A 119 2.79 7.08 14.59
N VAL A 120 2.46 7.34 13.32
CA VAL A 120 3.39 7.98 12.37
C VAL A 120 3.65 9.44 12.74
N ALA A 121 2.63 10.17 13.19
CA ALA A 121 2.78 11.54 13.68
C ALA A 121 3.66 11.59 14.93
N ALA A 122 3.46 10.69 15.89
CA ALA A 122 4.28 10.58 17.10
C ALA A 122 5.75 10.22 16.79
N ALA A 123 5.98 9.32 15.81
CA ALA A 123 7.32 8.98 15.35
C ALA A 123 8.00 10.16 14.62
N ALA A 124 7.24 10.94 13.84
CA ALA A 124 7.75 12.14 13.16
C ALA A 124 8.08 13.27 14.14
N GLU A 125 7.27 13.47 15.17
CA GLU A 125 7.53 14.46 16.23
C GLU A 125 8.76 14.13 17.07
N ASN A 126 9.01 12.83 17.32
CA ASN A 126 10.20 12.37 18.05
C ASN A 126 11.51 12.46 17.23
N ASN A 127 11.43 12.59 15.91
CA ASN A 127 12.59 12.74 15.02
C ASN A 127 12.88 14.18 14.59
N LEU A 128 12.14 15.17 15.07
CA LEU A 128 12.50 16.57 14.85
C LEU A 128 13.67 16.94 15.76
N PRO A 129 14.78 17.49 15.22
CA PRO A 129 15.87 17.97 16.05
C PRO A 129 15.34 19.06 16.99
N ALA A 130 15.68 18.94 18.26
CA ALA A 130 15.37 19.98 19.24
C ALA A 130 15.90 21.32 18.71
N LYS A 131 15.02 22.32 18.66
CA LYS A 131 15.35 23.70 18.28
C LYS A 131 16.18 24.36 19.36
#